data_073170e792d88ce53b2c6deae9340206
#
_entry.id   073170e792d88ce53b2c6deae9340206
#
_cell.length_a   1.000
_cell.length_b   1.000
_cell.length_c   1.000
_cell.angle_alpha   90.00
_cell.angle_beta   90.00
_cell.angle_gamma   90.00
#
_symmetry.space_group_name_H-M   'P 1'
#
loop_
_entity.id
_entity.type
_entity.pdbx_description
1 polymer ?
#
loop_
_entity_poly.entity_id
_entity_poly.type
_entity_poly.pdbx_seq_one_letter_code
_entity_poly.pdbx_strand_id
1 'polypeptide(L)'
;MNFPFKRLAIATLVLSTLASLPLSANANITAQQSADFVKAFSDTSVSDFRQFLASVAKSDLAKSANLSPAISAFQDNKTLSAEQQNEIHRLLGLYARVKYGKAATETLRQLVEIPTYRKDGVAQHENPEFLKIADKIKSLANDFNLNFRNIDNRVYEISLEGSGDEVVGIHAHADVVPVTPENWVLKDGTKLDPFKVTLVGDRMYGRGTEDDKNGIVVALYAMKIIKEEKLPLARHFKLLVDTTEETTGDAIPYYFERNPTPNYNLALDGSYPVVIAEKGYGTVMANFPRRAGQGKGAEITGLTGGMATNQIPSTSVATFATDKPAELAASLRKAGTDYAKANGGDFEVKSEVDGKTVKLTFTGVSAHSSEPESGVNPVARMLVFINGLDGKVALKHNHITDSARYATDNWGLDYLGKKLGIGFSDAFMGPLTASLTYVGMDDKTFKLAVNLRVPVGKPTETLKTEINDKLSAWAKKSKVAVAFDNSIDEPMYRNPEGEWVKALLAVATENLGMAHKFGTSAGATSVHDLPNGVQFGLAMPDVKYTGHNDNEFKTVEQFLLDLQVVTEMMGRIGQLPKL
;
A
#
# COMPACT_ATOMS: atom_id res chain seq x y z
N MET A 1 -17.21 19.62 72.20
CA MET A 1 -15.78 19.27 72.38
C MET A 1 -15.24 18.77 71.07
N ASN A 2 -14.51 19.65 70.40
CA ASN A 2 -13.90 19.35 69.10
C ASN A 2 -12.48 18.86 69.29
N PHE A 3 -12.08 17.72 68.77
CA PHE A 3 -10.69 17.33 68.60
C PHE A 3 -10.39 17.11 67.12
N PRO A 4 -9.37 17.75 66.54
CA PRO A 4 -8.99 17.57 65.16
C PRO A 4 -7.96 16.43 65.04
N PHE A 5 -8.24 15.43 64.21
CA PHE A 5 -7.27 14.41 63.79
C PHE A 5 -6.35 14.98 62.70
N LYS A 6 -5.07 15.19 63.08
CA LYS A 6 -3.99 15.42 62.12
C LYS A 6 -3.66 14.12 61.40
N ARG A 7 -3.88 14.08 60.09
CA ARG A 7 -3.37 13.01 59.23
C ARG A 7 -1.90 13.31 58.88
N LEU A 8 -1.02 12.45 59.35
CA LEU A 8 0.38 12.40 58.95
C LEU A 8 0.46 11.73 57.59
N ALA A 9 0.82 12.44 56.53
CA ALA A 9 1.12 11.88 55.24
C ALA A 9 2.55 11.35 55.24
N ILE A 10 2.70 10.04 55.25
CA ILE A 10 3.98 9.38 54.98
C ILE A 10 4.13 9.32 53.46
N ALA A 11 4.99 10.15 52.90
CA ALA A 11 5.40 10.06 51.51
C ALA A 11 6.40 8.91 51.35
N THR A 12 5.93 7.77 50.92
CA THR A 12 6.79 6.66 50.51
C THR A 12 7.39 7.01 49.14
N LEU A 13 8.66 7.40 49.16
CA LEU A 13 9.45 7.60 47.94
C LEU A 13 9.74 6.22 47.32
N VAL A 14 8.93 5.81 46.35
CA VAL A 14 9.25 4.65 45.51
C VAL A 14 10.30 5.13 44.50
N LEU A 15 11.57 4.84 44.78
CA LEU A 15 12.62 4.85 43.77
C LEU A 15 12.31 3.72 42.79
N SER A 16 11.62 4.02 41.69
CA SER A 16 11.61 3.15 40.53
C SER A 16 12.99 3.21 39.90
N THR A 17 13.80 2.19 40.15
CA THR A 17 14.94 1.86 39.30
C THR A 17 14.34 1.51 37.93
N LEU A 18 14.31 2.47 37.03
CA LEU A 18 14.19 2.21 35.60
C LEU A 18 15.41 1.36 35.23
N ALA A 19 15.21 0.03 35.18
CA ALA A 19 16.12 -0.83 34.47
C ALA A 19 16.09 -0.34 33.03
N SER A 20 17.16 0.36 32.62
CA SER A 20 17.41 0.68 31.21
C SER A 20 17.49 -0.66 30.48
N LEU A 21 16.40 -0.98 29.78
CA LEU A 21 16.45 -1.99 28.70
C LEU A 21 17.63 -1.61 27.81
N PRO A 22 18.43 -2.57 27.32
CA PRO A 22 19.48 -2.25 26.38
C PRO A 22 18.81 -1.58 25.16
N LEU A 23 19.08 -0.29 24.97
CA LEU A 23 18.83 0.33 23.68
C LEU A 23 19.53 -0.57 22.66
N SER A 24 18.80 -1.00 21.63
CA SER A 24 19.42 -1.65 20.48
C SER A 24 20.59 -0.77 20.05
N ALA A 25 21.81 -1.33 20.09
CA ALA A 25 23.00 -0.56 19.76
C ALA A 25 22.87 -0.01 18.34
N ASN A 26 22.90 1.31 18.20
CA ASN A 26 22.73 1.99 16.91
C ASN A 26 24.10 2.10 16.21
N ALA A 27 24.11 2.13 14.90
CA ALA A 27 25.32 2.45 14.16
C ALA A 27 25.68 3.94 14.36
N ASN A 28 26.96 4.23 14.53
CA ASN A 28 27.43 5.60 14.74
C ASN A 28 27.40 6.50 13.49
N ILE A 29 27.07 5.94 12.33
CA ILE A 29 27.03 6.65 11.04
C ILE A 29 25.64 7.27 10.83
N THR A 30 25.58 8.61 10.75
CA THR A 30 24.34 9.32 10.44
C THR A 30 24.00 9.27 8.95
N ALA A 31 22.72 9.54 8.61
CA ALA A 31 22.26 9.66 7.22
C ALA A 31 23.08 10.71 6.44
N GLN A 32 23.36 11.87 7.05
CA GLN A 32 24.16 12.93 6.43
C GLN A 32 25.61 12.48 6.15
N GLN A 33 26.27 11.83 7.11
CA GLN A 33 27.62 11.30 6.94
C GLN A 33 27.67 10.25 5.82
N SER A 34 26.62 9.39 5.72
CA SER A 34 26.48 8.43 4.63
C SER A 34 26.39 9.12 3.27
N ALA A 35 25.54 10.14 3.15
CA ALA A 35 25.36 10.89 1.91
C ALA A 35 26.65 11.62 1.48
N ASP A 36 27.31 12.29 2.42
CA ASP A 36 28.57 13.01 2.17
C ASP A 36 29.68 12.05 1.74
N PHE A 37 29.77 10.89 2.39
CA PHE A 37 30.72 9.84 2.02
C PHE A 37 30.49 9.33 0.59
N VAL A 38 29.26 8.95 0.27
CA VAL A 38 28.90 8.43 -1.08
C VAL A 38 29.25 9.46 -2.16
N LYS A 39 28.94 10.73 -1.92
CA LYS A 39 29.22 11.82 -2.86
C LYS A 39 30.75 12.02 -3.07
N ALA A 40 31.54 11.83 -2.04
CA ALA A 40 33.00 12.00 -2.08
C ALA A 40 33.72 10.74 -2.53
N PHE A 41 33.07 9.56 -2.51
CA PHE A 41 33.71 8.29 -2.82
C PHE A 41 34.01 8.16 -4.32
N SER A 42 35.30 8.04 -4.66
CA SER A 42 35.79 7.96 -6.05
C SER A 42 36.68 6.75 -6.32
N ASP A 43 36.87 5.88 -5.32
CA ASP A 43 37.76 4.72 -5.47
C ASP A 43 37.08 3.62 -6.30
N THR A 44 37.43 3.54 -7.59
CA THR A 44 36.92 2.54 -8.52
C THR A 44 37.67 1.20 -8.47
N SER A 45 38.79 1.13 -7.69
CA SER A 45 39.62 -0.07 -7.58
C SER A 45 39.07 -1.11 -6.60
N VAL A 46 38.05 -0.76 -5.82
CA VAL A 46 37.40 -1.64 -4.81
C VAL A 46 36.81 -2.88 -5.48
N SER A 47 37.41 -4.04 -5.22
CA SER A 47 36.95 -5.34 -5.77
C SER A 47 35.97 -6.07 -4.86
N ASP A 48 36.11 -5.92 -3.54
CA ASP A 48 35.35 -6.62 -2.51
C ASP A 48 35.13 -5.73 -1.27
N PHE A 49 34.32 -6.23 -0.34
CA PHE A 49 33.94 -5.49 0.86
C PHE A 49 35.12 -5.19 1.79
N ARG A 50 36.11 -6.10 1.89
CA ARG A 50 37.31 -5.85 2.72
C ARG A 50 38.15 -4.72 2.17
N GLN A 51 38.33 -4.63 0.85
CA GLN A 51 38.99 -3.50 0.22
C GLN A 51 38.23 -2.20 0.40
N PHE A 52 36.88 -2.25 0.29
CA PHE A 52 36.06 -1.10 0.59
C PHE A 52 36.26 -0.61 2.04
N LEU A 53 36.26 -1.52 3.03
CA LEU A 53 36.56 -1.18 4.43
C LEU A 53 37.95 -0.57 4.60
N ALA A 54 38.96 -1.04 3.87
CA ALA A 54 40.31 -0.45 3.88
C ALA A 54 40.32 0.98 3.33
N SER A 55 39.49 1.28 2.32
CA SER A 55 39.29 2.64 1.80
C SER A 55 38.53 3.52 2.79
N VAL A 56 37.47 3.00 3.40
CA VAL A 56 36.72 3.70 4.46
C VAL A 56 37.64 4.06 5.63
N ALA A 57 38.48 3.14 6.10
CA ALA A 57 39.39 3.37 7.23
C ALA A 57 40.32 4.58 7.05
N LYS A 58 40.59 5.00 5.81
CA LYS A 58 41.42 6.17 5.45
C LYS A 58 40.56 7.45 5.28
N SER A 59 39.24 7.35 5.26
CA SER A 59 38.35 8.45 5.00
C SER A 59 38.03 9.27 6.25
N ASP A 60 37.43 10.44 6.05
CA ASP A 60 36.94 11.26 7.16
C ASP A 60 35.72 10.64 7.86
N LEU A 61 34.95 9.78 7.17
CA LEU A 61 33.85 9.01 7.76
C LEU A 61 34.35 8.13 8.91
N ALA A 62 35.46 7.42 8.73
CA ALA A 62 36.02 6.55 9.77
C ALA A 62 36.42 7.32 11.05
N LYS A 63 36.90 8.55 10.89
CA LYS A 63 37.28 9.41 12.01
C LYS A 63 36.04 9.99 12.71
N SER A 64 35.11 10.54 11.93
CA SER A 64 33.93 11.24 12.46
C SER A 64 32.93 10.31 13.15
N ALA A 65 32.82 9.05 12.71
CA ALA A 65 31.93 8.02 13.26
C ALA A 65 32.67 6.97 14.13
N ASN A 66 33.98 7.14 14.40
CA ASN A 66 34.80 6.24 15.22
C ASN A 66 34.76 4.77 14.76
N LEU A 67 34.83 4.52 13.45
CA LEU A 67 34.64 3.18 12.88
C LEU A 67 35.88 2.27 12.91
N SER A 68 37.05 2.84 13.23
CA SER A 68 38.33 2.09 13.19
C SER A 68 38.32 0.82 14.04
N PRO A 69 37.73 0.77 15.26
CA PRO A 69 37.66 -0.45 16.04
C PRO A 69 36.84 -1.56 15.38
N ALA A 70 35.69 -1.23 14.79
CA ALA A 70 34.83 -2.18 14.11
C ALA A 70 35.49 -2.71 12.82
N ILE A 71 36.05 -1.81 12.01
CA ILE A 71 36.77 -2.18 10.77
C ILE A 71 37.95 -3.09 11.09
N SER A 72 38.79 -2.74 12.07
CA SER A 72 39.95 -3.57 12.45
C SER A 72 39.51 -4.93 12.95
N ALA A 73 38.51 -5.00 13.83
CA ALA A 73 37.99 -6.26 14.36
C ALA A 73 37.45 -7.17 13.24
N PHE A 74 36.71 -6.60 12.27
CA PHE A 74 36.20 -7.33 11.10
C PHE A 74 37.33 -7.83 10.19
N GLN A 75 38.32 -6.97 9.91
CA GLN A 75 39.50 -7.32 9.08
C GLN A 75 40.33 -8.45 9.70
N ASP A 76 40.44 -8.44 11.03
CA ASP A 76 41.17 -9.45 11.82
C ASP A 76 40.33 -10.72 12.10
N ASN A 77 39.12 -10.83 11.61
CA ASN A 77 38.14 -11.89 11.91
C ASN A 77 37.88 -12.09 13.42
N LYS A 78 37.92 -11.01 14.20
CA LYS A 78 37.57 -11.03 15.62
C LYS A 78 36.05 -11.01 15.82
N THR A 79 35.59 -11.48 16.98
CA THR A 79 34.20 -11.35 17.39
C THR A 79 33.85 -9.87 17.53
N LEU A 80 32.78 -9.44 16.88
CA LEU A 80 32.26 -8.07 16.94
C LEU A 80 31.24 -7.95 18.08
N SER A 81 31.23 -6.79 18.75
CA SER A 81 30.08 -6.41 19.57
C SER A 81 28.84 -6.15 18.71
N ALA A 82 27.63 -6.12 19.30
CA ALA A 82 26.41 -5.80 18.57
C ALA A 82 26.47 -4.42 17.86
N GLU A 83 27.06 -3.43 18.53
CA GLU A 83 27.30 -2.09 17.95
C GLU A 83 28.23 -2.18 16.73
N GLN A 84 29.38 -2.85 16.88
CA GLN A 84 30.32 -3.03 15.78
C GLN A 84 29.69 -3.82 14.61
N GLN A 85 28.85 -4.81 14.88
CA GLN A 85 28.11 -5.52 13.83
C GLN A 85 27.18 -4.56 13.06
N ASN A 86 26.44 -3.71 13.76
CA ASN A 86 25.57 -2.72 13.12
C ASN A 86 26.37 -1.71 12.28
N GLU A 87 27.54 -1.27 12.75
CA GLU A 87 28.46 -0.40 11.98
C GLU A 87 28.94 -1.09 10.70
N ILE A 88 29.33 -2.35 10.79
CA ILE A 88 29.77 -3.14 9.62
C ILE A 88 28.61 -3.35 8.63
N HIS A 89 27.40 -3.63 9.11
CA HIS A 89 26.23 -3.76 8.22
C HIS A 89 25.83 -2.44 7.57
N ARG A 90 25.95 -1.31 8.27
CA ARG A 90 25.79 0.02 7.69
C ARG A 90 26.81 0.25 6.57
N LEU A 91 28.06 -0.12 6.79
CA LEU A 91 29.12 -0.02 5.77
C LEU A 91 28.86 -0.98 4.61
N LEU A 92 28.24 -2.14 4.84
CA LEU A 92 27.82 -3.06 3.78
C LEU A 92 26.75 -2.41 2.87
N GLY A 93 25.79 -1.71 3.46
CA GLY A 93 24.81 -0.93 2.70
C GLY A 93 25.46 0.15 1.84
N LEU A 94 26.43 0.92 2.39
CA LEU A 94 27.19 1.90 1.62
C LEU A 94 27.99 1.25 0.49
N TYR A 95 28.63 0.11 0.76
CA TYR A 95 29.32 -0.67 -0.26
C TYR A 95 28.40 -1.09 -1.41
N ALA A 96 27.20 -1.59 -1.06
CA ALA A 96 26.18 -1.94 -2.05
C ALA A 96 25.88 -0.77 -2.99
N ARG A 97 25.67 0.40 -2.42
CA ARG A 97 25.34 1.62 -3.15
C ARG A 97 26.46 2.05 -4.09
N VAL A 98 27.71 2.14 -3.62
CA VAL A 98 28.82 2.64 -4.42
C VAL A 98 29.35 1.62 -5.43
N LYS A 99 29.30 0.33 -5.10
CA LYS A 99 29.85 -0.74 -5.96
C LYS A 99 28.84 -1.24 -7.00
N TYR A 100 27.59 -1.45 -6.57
CA TYR A 100 26.57 -2.12 -7.39
C TYR A 100 25.48 -1.18 -7.91
N GLY A 101 25.39 0.06 -7.44
CA GLY A 101 24.32 0.98 -7.77
C GLY A 101 24.09 1.16 -9.27
N LYS A 102 25.14 1.32 -10.07
CA LYS A 102 25.04 1.43 -11.53
C LYS A 102 24.49 0.17 -12.18
N ALA A 103 24.95 -1.01 -11.75
CA ALA A 103 24.50 -2.29 -12.28
C ALA A 103 23.04 -2.58 -11.87
N ALA A 104 22.67 -2.26 -10.64
CA ALA A 104 21.29 -2.39 -10.16
C ALA A 104 20.33 -1.47 -10.94
N THR A 105 20.72 -0.22 -11.18
CA THR A 105 19.94 0.73 -12.01
C THR A 105 19.74 0.19 -13.42
N GLU A 106 20.75 -0.39 -14.03
CA GLU A 106 20.63 -0.99 -15.36
C GLU A 106 19.73 -2.24 -15.35
N THR A 107 19.79 -3.04 -14.29
CA THR A 107 18.88 -4.19 -14.12
C THR A 107 17.43 -3.74 -13.97
N LEU A 108 17.14 -2.68 -13.20
CA LEU A 108 15.80 -2.10 -13.10
C LEU A 108 15.29 -1.67 -14.47
N ARG A 109 16.14 -0.96 -15.24
CA ARG A 109 15.81 -0.54 -16.60
C ARG A 109 15.38 -1.72 -17.48
N GLN A 110 16.11 -2.85 -17.41
CA GLN A 110 15.81 -4.05 -18.19
C GLN A 110 14.53 -4.77 -17.74
N LEU A 111 14.19 -4.74 -16.44
CA LEU A 111 12.93 -5.32 -15.97
C LEU A 111 11.72 -4.46 -16.38
N VAL A 112 11.87 -3.14 -16.39
CA VAL A 112 10.81 -2.21 -16.84
C VAL A 112 10.48 -2.39 -18.32
N GLU A 113 11.44 -2.78 -19.16
CA GLU A 113 11.23 -3.05 -20.59
C GLU A 113 10.29 -4.25 -20.87
N ILE A 114 9.95 -5.04 -19.86
CA ILE A 114 9.01 -6.17 -19.97
C ILE A 114 7.63 -5.73 -19.45
N PRO A 115 6.60 -5.57 -20.31
CA PRO A 115 5.30 -4.98 -19.95
C PRO A 115 4.38 -6.00 -19.27
N THR A 116 4.60 -6.29 -18.01
CA THR A 116 3.92 -7.31 -17.21
C THR A 116 2.58 -6.83 -16.63
N TYR A 117 1.71 -6.29 -17.45
CA TYR A 117 0.34 -5.96 -17.05
C TYR A 117 -0.66 -7.03 -17.52
N ARG A 118 -1.81 -7.07 -16.83
CA ARG A 118 -2.91 -7.98 -17.16
C ARG A 118 -3.42 -7.76 -18.57
N LYS A 119 -3.64 -8.85 -19.31
CA LYS A 119 -4.29 -8.85 -20.63
C LYS A 119 -5.65 -9.53 -20.53
N ASP A 120 -6.69 -8.90 -21.07
CA ASP A 120 -8.04 -9.46 -21.07
C ASP A 120 -8.09 -10.81 -21.80
N GLY A 121 -8.75 -11.79 -21.18
CA GLY A 121 -8.91 -13.12 -21.72
C GLY A 121 -7.68 -14.02 -21.67
N VAL A 122 -6.57 -13.56 -21.07
CA VAL A 122 -5.34 -14.35 -20.88
C VAL A 122 -5.10 -14.55 -19.40
N ALA A 123 -4.96 -15.79 -18.94
CA ALA A 123 -4.58 -16.06 -17.57
C ALA A 123 -3.17 -15.50 -17.30
N GLN A 124 -2.96 -14.88 -16.13
CA GLN A 124 -1.70 -14.19 -15.83
C GLN A 124 -0.47 -15.10 -16.00
N HIS A 125 -0.54 -16.33 -15.49
CA HIS A 125 0.52 -17.33 -15.58
C HIS A 125 0.77 -17.90 -16.98
N GLU A 126 -0.10 -17.60 -17.96
CA GLU A 126 0.04 -17.96 -19.37
C GLU A 126 0.45 -16.75 -20.23
N ASN A 127 0.46 -15.55 -19.68
CA ASN A 127 0.83 -14.34 -20.41
C ASN A 127 2.33 -14.37 -20.77
N PRO A 128 2.69 -14.26 -22.07
CA PRO A 128 4.09 -14.35 -22.51
C PRO A 128 5.04 -13.36 -21.84
N GLU A 129 4.56 -12.20 -21.40
CA GLU A 129 5.42 -11.21 -20.72
C GLU A 129 5.85 -11.70 -19.34
N PHE A 130 5.01 -12.49 -18.65
CA PHE A 130 5.40 -13.11 -17.37
C PHE A 130 6.39 -14.26 -17.57
N LEU A 131 6.34 -14.96 -18.69
CA LEU A 131 7.37 -15.95 -19.04
C LEU A 131 8.72 -15.28 -19.31
N LYS A 132 8.73 -14.12 -20.00
CA LYS A 132 9.96 -13.34 -20.26
C LYS A 132 10.57 -12.81 -18.99
N ILE A 133 9.77 -12.25 -18.06
CA ILE A 133 10.33 -11.72 -16.80
C ILE A 133 10.83 -12.85 -15.90
N ALA A 134 10.16 -14.03 -15.91
CA ALA A 134 10.65 -15.22 -15.23
C ALA A 134 12.03 -15.65 -15.73
N ASP A 135 12.23 -15.72 -17.05
CA ASP A 135 13.51 -16.06 -17.66
C ASP A 135 14.60 -15.02 -17.33
N LYS A 136 14.22 -13.73 -17.29
CA LYS A 136 15.15 -12.66 -16.92
C LYS A 136 15.57 -12.77 -15.46
N ILE A 137 14.63 -12.96 -14.53
CA ILE A 137 14.93 -13.15 -13.10
C ILE A 137 15.76 -14.41 -12.87
N LYS A 138 15.42 -15.50 -13.57
CA LYS A 138 16.22 -16.76 -13.54
C LYS A 138 17.66 -16.53 -13.99
N SER A 139 17.87 -15.78 -15.07
CA SER A 139 19.21 -15.44 -15.54
C SER A 139 19.99 -14.66 -14.49
N LEU A 140 19.37 -13.64 -13.89
CA LEU A 140 19.99 -12.84 -12.82
C LEU A 140 20.32 -13.71 -11.60
N ALA A 141 19.41 -14.57 -11.16
CA ALA A 141 19.67 -15.48 -10.03
C ALA A 141 20.85 -16.41 -10.31
N ASN A 142 20.94 -16.97 -11.52
CA ASN A 142 22.06 -17.81 -11.94
C ASN A 142 23.39 -17.03 -11.95
N ASP A 143 23.41 -15.82 -12.53
CA ASP A 143 24.57 -14.95 -12.58
C ASP A 143 25.05 -14.55 -11.16
N PHE A 144 24.13 -14.46 -10.21
CA PHE A 144 24.38 -14.14 -8.80
C PHE A 144 24.64 -15.39 -7.94
N ASN A 145 24.66 -16.57 -8.55
CA ASN A 145 24.84 -17.85 -7.87
C ASN A 145 23.80 -18.08 -6.72
N LEU A 146 22.55 -17.68 -6.97
CA LEU A 146 21.39 -17.86 -6.10
C LEU A 146 20.50 -19.00 -6.61
N ASN A 147 19.80 -19.69 -5.73
CA ASN A 147 18.83 -20.71 -6.13
C ASN A 147 17.56 -20.06 -6.66
N PHE A 148 17.04 -20.58 -7.77
CA PHE A 148 15.81 -20.11 -8.41
C PHE A 148 14.82 -21.24 -8.59
N ARG A 149 13.54 -20.98 -8.26
CA ARG A 149 12.40 -21.87 -8.52
C ARG A 149 11.28 -21.07 -9.18
N ASN A 150 10.72 -21.58 -10.25
CA ASN A 150 9.49 -21.04 -10.84
C ASN A 150 8.31 -21.91 -10.39
N ILE A 151 7.36 -21.32 -9.66
CA ILE A 151 6.18 -22.02 -9.15
C ILE A 151 5.02 -21.71 -10.10
N ASP A 152 4.91 -22.54 -11.14
CA ASP A 152 3.82 -22.56 -12.12
C ASP A 152 3.55 -21.18 -12.79
N ASN A 153 4.60 -20.39 -12.99
CA ASN A 153 4.56 -19.01 -13.51
C ASN A 153 3.70 -18.05 -12.66
N ARG A 154 3.43 -18.38 -11.40
CA ARG A 154 2.66 -17.55 -10.47
C ARG A 154 3.55 -16.85 -9.46
N VAL A 155 4.56 -17.56 -8.95
CA VAL A 155 5.56 -16.99 -8.04
C VAL A 155 6.96 -17.43 -8.47
N TYR A 156 7.90 -16.48 -8.50
CA TYR A 156 9.32 -16.78 -8.70
C TYR A 156 10.01 -16.68 -7.35
N GLU A 157 10.50 -17.83 -6.86
CA GLU A 157 11.24 -17.91 -5.59
C GLU A 157 12.75 -17.86 -5.86
N ILE A 158 13.43 -16.95 -5.18
CA ILE A 158 14.89 -16.89 -5.14
C ILE A 158 15.32 -17.09 -3.69
N SER A 159 16.26 -18.01 -3.43
CA SER A 159 16.67 -18.30 -2.06
C SER A 159 18.16 -18.15 -1.81
N LEU A 160 18.46 -17.68 -0.60
CA LEU A 160 19.80 -17.54 -0.04
C LEU A 160 19.82 -18.30 1.30
N GLU A 161 20.67 -19.33 1.37
CA GLU A 161 20.76 -20.24 2.49
C GLU A 161 21.53 -19.63 3.68
N GLY A 162 21.01 -19.85 4.87
CA GLY A 162 21.66 -19.60 6.16
C GLY A 162 21.91 -20.89 6.96
N SER A 163 22.41 -20.77 8.17
CA SER A 163 22.81 -21.90 9.01
C SER A 163 21.72 -22.42 9.97
N GLY A 164 20.65 -21.63 10.21
CA GLY A 164 19.55 -22.00 11.12
C GLY A 164 18.31 -22.47 10.37
N ASP A 165 17.20 -22.65 11.09
CA ASP A 165 15.94 -23.18 10.55
C ASP A 165 14.92 -22.06 10.21
N GLU A 166 15.12 -20.84 10.69
CA GLU A 166 14.20 -19.73 10.44
C GLU A 166 14.32 -19.21 9.01
N VAL A 167 13.19 -18.84 8.44
CA VAL A 167 13.09 -18.27 7.09
C VAL A 167 12.49 -16.89 7.15
N VAL A 168 13.12 -15.92 6.46
CA VAL A 168 12.59 -14.59 6.19
C VAL A 168 12.12 -14.54 4.74
N GLY A 169 10.82 -14.32 4.53
CA GLY A 169 10.23 -14.04 3.24
C GLY A 169 10.29 -12.54 2.93
N ILE A 170 10.85 -12.20 1.77
CA ILE A 170 10.83 -10.86 1.20
C ILE A 170 9.87 -10.91 0.02
N HIS A 171 8.85 -10.07 0.05
CA HIS A 171 7.82 -10.02 -0.98
C HIS A 171 8.02 -8.78 -1.86
N ALA A 172 7.97 -8.99 -3.16
CA ALA A 172 7.93 -7.97 -4.19
C ALA A 172 7.09 -8.50 -5.34
N HIS A 173 6.59 -7.65 -6.23
CA HIS A 173 5.77 -8.12 -7.34
C HIS A 173 6.31 -7.71 -8.72
N ALA A 174 6.01 -8.53 -9.71
CA ALA A 174 6.45 -8.34 -11.09
C ALA A 174 5.37 -7.75 -11.99
N ASP A 175 4.09 -7.93 -11.62
CA ASP A 175 3.00 -7.32 -12.37
C ASP A 175 2.92 -5.82 -12.12
N VAL A 176 2.31 -5.13 -13.05
CA VAL A 176 2.13 -3.67 -13.02
C VAL A 176 0.74 -3.31 -13.53
N VAL A 177 0.18 -2.21 -13.06
CA VAL A 177 -1.11 -1.73 -13.58
C VAL A 177 -1.00 -1.33 -15.06
N PRO A 178 -2.08 -1.48 -15.85
CA PRO A 178 -2.12 -1.06 -17.25
C PRO A 178 -1.83 0.43 -17.42
N VAL A 179 -1.40 0.80 -18.61
CA VAL A 179 -1.08 2.19 -18.96
C VAL A 179 -1.93 2.68 -20.12
N THR A 180 -2.16 4.00 -20.18
CA THR A 180 -2.66 4.70 -21.36
C THR A 180 -1.48 5.50 -21.95
N PRO A 181 -0.80 5.00 -22.99
CA PRO A 181 0.46 5.60 -23.47
C PRO A 181 0.35 7.07 -23.87
N GLU A 182 -0.84 7.49 -24.31
CA GLU A 182 -1.13 8.87 -24.72
C GLU A 182 -1.03 9.86 -23.56
N ASN A 183 -1.20 9.40 -22.33
CA ASN A 183 -1.11 10.22 -21.11
C ASN A 183 0.34 10.34 -20.59
N TRP A 184 1.27 9.54 -21.13
CA TRP A 184 2.67 9.59 -20.71
C TRP A 184 3.39 10.75 -21.39
N VAL A 185 3.05 11.94 -20.92
CA VAL A 185 3.61 13.22 -21.41
C VAL A 185 3.92 14.10 -20.22
N LEU A 186 5.15 14.60 -20.16
CA LEU A 186 5.57 15.55 -19.13
C LEU A 186 4.99 16.96 -19.37
N LYS A 187 5.03 17.80 -18.36
CA LYS A 187 4.48 19.16 -18.42
C LYS A 187 5.09 20.04 -19.52
N ASP A 188 6.33 19.73 -19.92
CA ASP A 188 7.04 20.42 -21.01
C ASP A 188 6.72 19.85 -22.40
N GLY A 189 5.83 18.85 -22.49
CA GLY A 189 5.43 18.20 -23.73
C GLY A 189 6.31 17.00 -24.10
N THR A 190 7.30 16.63 -23.30
CA THR A 190 8.14 15.44 -23.55
C THR A 190 7.28 14.18 -23.47
N LYS A 191 7.22 13.41 -24.55
CA LYS A 191 6.54 12.11 -24.60
C LYS A 191 7.46 11.03 -24.04
N LEU A 192 6.90 10.19 -23.19
CA LEU A 192 7.57 9.06 -22.58
C LEU A 192 7.02 7.73 -23.11
N ASP A 193 7.86 6.72 -23.18
CA ASP A 193 7.44 5.34 -23.35
C ASP A 193 7.33 4.71 -21.94
N PRO A 194 6.14 4.24 -21.51
CA PRO A 194 5.96 3.67 -20.17
C PRO A 194 6.87 2.48 -19.87
N PHE A 195 7.26 1.73 -20.90
CA PHE A 195 8.08 0.53 -20.78
C PHE A 195 9.53 0.71 -21.26
N LYS A 196 9.99 1.96 -21.26
CA LYS A 196 11.38 2.31 -21.53
C LYS A 196 11.83 3.39 -20.56
N VAL A 197 12.61 3.03 -19.57
CA VAL A 197 13.08 4.00 -18.57
C VAL A 197 13.75 5.19 -19.24
N THR A 198 13.15 6.37 -19.03
CA THR A 198 13.67 7.64 -19.49
C THR A 198 14.16 8.45 -18.31
N LEU A 199 15.44 8.81 -18.31
CA LEU A 199 16.04 9.66 -17.27
C LEU A 199 15.84 11.13 -17.62
N VAL A 200 15.11 11.86 -16.76
CA VAL A 200 14.96 13.33 -16.85
C VAL A 200 15.36 13.95 -15.52
N GLY A 201 16.46 14.66 -15.50
CA GLY A 201 17.09 15.09 -14.26
C GLY A 201 17.59 13.89 -13.45
N ASP A 202 17.07 13.72 -12.24
CA ASP A 202 17.35 12.59 -11.35
C ASP A 202 16.26 11.50 -11.38
N ARG A 203 15.20 11.66 -12.21
CA ARG A 203 14.02 10.79 -12.24
C ARG A 203 14.09 9.77 -13.36
N MET A 204 13.96 8.52 -13.00
CA MET A 204 13.79 7.38 -13.89
C MET A 204 12.30 7.17 -14.14
N TYR A 205 11.77 7.71 -15.22
CA TYR A 205 10.37 7.51 -15.61
C TYR A 205 10.17 6.17 -16.29
N GLY A 206 9.20 5.42 -15.82
CA GLY A 206 8.83 4.11 -16.37
C GLY A 206 7.87 3.36 -15.44
N ARG A 207 6.92 2.59 -16.01
CA ARG A 207 5.96 1.78 -15.25
C ARG A 207 6.69 0.62 -14.56
N GLY A 208 6.55 0.52 -13.22
CA GLY A 208 7.25 -0.45 -12.38
C GLY A 208 8.59 0.06 -11.84
N THR A 209 8.96 1.33 -12.08
CA THR A 209 10.16 1.91 -11.46
C THR A 209 9.97 2.18 -9.98
N GLU A 210 8.76 2.46 -9.54
CA GLU A 210 8.40 2.69 -8.14
C GLU A 210 7.57 1.54 -7.58
N ASP A 211 6.77 0.86 -8.43
CA ASP A 211 5.79 -0.15 -8.03
C ASP A 211 5.80 -1.35 -8.99
N ASP A 212 6.44 -2.51 -8.67
CA ASP A 212 7.39 -2.78 -7.60
C ASP A 212 8.64 -3.53 -8.14
N LYS A 213 9.00 -3.33 -9.43
CA LYS A 213 10.20 -3.96 -10.00
C LYS A 213 11.50 -3.50 -9.33
N ASN A 214 11.49 -2.30 -8.71
CA ASN A 214 12.60 -1.81 -7.89
C ASN A 214 12.81 -2.72 -6.66
N GLY A 215 11.75 -3.18 -5.98
CA GLY A 215 11.81 -4.12 -4.87
C GLY A 215 12.49 -5.43 -5.23
N ILE A 216 12.14 -5.99 -6.40
CA ILE A 216 12.81 -7.19 -6.94
C ILE A 216 14.32 -6.95 -7.07
N VAL A 217 14.72 -5.83 -7.66
CA VAL A 217 16.13 -5.55 -7.96
C VAL A 217 16.94 -5.35 -6.69
N VAL A 218 16.45 -4.52 -5.75
CA VAL A 218 17.21 -4.24 -4.52
C VAL A 218 17.37 -5.48 -3.65
N ALA A 219 16.35 -6.35 -3.59
CA ALA A 219 16.43 -7.63 -2.89
C ALA A 219 17.44 -8.60 -3.54
N LEU A 220 17.39 -8.75 -4.87
CA LEU A 220 18.33 -9.61 -5.61
C LEU A 220 19.78 -9.17 -5.41
N TYR A 221 20.07 -7.85 -5.48
CA TYR A 221 21.43 -7.35 -5.27
C TYR A 221 21.88 -7.48 -3.81
N ALA A 222 20.99 -7.29 -2.84
CA ALA A 222 21.32 -7.53 -1.44
C ALA A 222 21.69 -9.00 -1.20
N MET A 223 20.91 -9.96 -1.73
CA MET A 223 21.21 -11.40 -1.67
C MET A 223 22.54 -11.72 -2.36
N LYS A 224 22.79 -11.15 -3.57
CA LYS A 224 24.06 -11.27 -4.29
C LYS A 224 25.25 -10.86 -3.43
N ILE A 225 25.18 -9.66 -2.85
CA ILE A 225 26.27 -9.07 -2.07
C ILE A 225 26.61 -9.95 -0.86
N ILE A 226 25.61 -10.37 -0.10
CA ILE A 226 25.79 -11.26 1.05
C ILE A 226 26.44 -12.59 0.63
N LYS A 227 25.99 -13.16 -0.50
CA LYS A 227 26.55 -14.40 -1.06
C LYS A 227 28.00 -14.24 -1.50
N GLU A 228 28.31 -13.20 -2.27
CA GLU A 228 29.66 -12.94 -2.79
C GLU A 228 30.67 -12.66 -1.68
N GLU A 229 30.27 -11.83 -0.70
CA GLU A 229 31.12 -11.47 0.44
C GLU A 229 31.14 -12.57 1.53
N LYS A 230 30.41 -13.67 1.32
CA LYS A 230 30.36 -14.84 2.23
C LYS A 230 30.02 -14.47 3.67
N LEU A 231 29.09 -13.51 3.82
CA LEU A 231 28.68 -13.08 5.15
C LEU A 231 27.84 -14.17 5.82
N PRO A 232 28.10 -14.49 7.10
CA PRO A 232 27.35 -15.54 7.80
C PRO A 232 25.90 -15.09 7.99
N LEU A 233 24.97 -16.02 7.78
CA LEU A 233 23.55 -15.84 8.05
C LEU A 233 23.08 -16.88 9.04
N ALA A 234 22.38 -16.48 10.09
CA ALA A 234 21.74 -17.37 11.04
C ALA A 234 20.40 -17.94 10.53
N ARG A 235 19.85 -17.39 9.45
CA ARG A 235 18.57 -17.79 8.85
C ARG A 235 18.57 -17.70 7.33
N HIS A 236 17.61 -18.40 6.72
CA HIS A 236 17.41 -18.38 5.28
C HIS A 236 16.65 -17.13 4.85
N PHE A 237 16.90 -16.65 3.62
CA PHE A 237 16.10 -15.64 2.97
C PHE A 237 15.45 -16.19 1.71
N LYS A 238 14.20 -15.82 1.45
CA LYS A 238 13.47 -16.12 0.24
C LYS A 238 12.88 -14.83 -0.32
N LEU A 239 13.27 -14.45 -1.52
CA LEU A 239 12.55 -13.45 -2.30
C LEU A 239 11.42 -14.16 -3.04
N LEU A 240 10.19 -13.75 -2.79
CA LEU A 240 8.97 -14.24 -3.42
C LEU A 240 8.46 -13.14 -4.35
N VAL A 241 8.60 -13.35 -5.66
CA VAL A 241 8.14 -12.40 -6.67
C VAL A 241 6.75 -12.82 -7.12
N ASP A 242 5.75 -12.08 -6.67
CA ASP A 242 4.32 -12.23 -7.03
C ASP A 242 4.07 -11.80 -8.47
N THR A 243 3.11 -12.41 -9.14
CA THR A 243 2.67 -12.04 -10.49
C THR A 243 1.22 -11.53 -10.54
N THR A 244 0.53 -11.43 -9.41
CA THR A 244 -0.90 -11.07 -9.34
C THR A 244 -1.24 -10.07 -8.25
N GLU A 245 -0.26 -9.36 -7.67
CA GLU A 245 -0.49 -8.39 -6.59
C GLU A 245 -1.48 -7.31 -7.01
N GLU A 246 -1.28 -6.74 -8.18
CA GLU A 246 -2.06 -5.66 -8.78
C GLU A 246 -3.42 -6.13 -9.38
N THR A 247 -3.72 -7.41 -9.28
CA THR A 247 -4.89 -7.98 -9.96
C THR A 247 -5.77 -8.81 -9.03
N THR A 248 -5.50 -10.12 -8.93
CA THR A 248 -6.34 -11.06 -8.17
C THR A 248 -5.78 -11.40 -6.80
N GLY A 249 -4.49 -11.14 -6.56
CA GLY A 249 -3.80 -11.45 -5.31
C GLY A 249 -3.73 -12.96 -4.99
N ASP A 250 -3.94 -13.84 -5.99
CA ASP A 250 -4.09 -15.28 -5.78
C ASP A 250 -2.77 -16.07 -5.88
N ALA A 251 -1.69 -15.46 -6.37
CA ALA A 251 -0.44 -16.20 -6.57
C ALA A 251 0.28 -16.51 -5.24
N ILE A 252 0.32 -15.60 -4.27
CA ILE A 252 0.91 -15.85 -2.96
C ILE A 252 0.11 -16.89 -2.16
N PRO A 253 -1.23 -16.84 -2.05
CA PRO A 253 -2.02 -17.94 -1.49
C PRO A 253 -1.74 -19.28 -2.17
N TYR A 254 -1.72 -19.31 -3.52
CA TYR A 254 -1.38 -20.52 -4.29
C TYR A 254 0.00 -21.09 -3.93
N TYR A 255 0.99 -20.21 -3.74
CA TYR A 255 2.34 -20.60 -3.33
C TYR A 255 2.32 -21.26 -1.95
N PHE A 256 1.66 -20.67 -0.95
CA PHE A 256 1.66 -21.17 0.44
C PHE A 256 0.78 -22.41 0.66
N GLU A 257 -0.15 -22.71 -0.25
CA GLU A 257 -0.81 -24.02 -0.26
C GLU A 257 0.16 -25.18 -0.51
N ARG A 258 1.32 -24.92 -1.12
CA ARG A 258 2.28 -25.92 -1.62
C ARG A 258 3.66 -25.81 -1.00
N ASN A 259 3.95 -24.73 -0.31
CA ASN A 259 5.26 -24.45 0.28
C ASN A 259 5.10 -23.95 1.72
N PRO A 260 6.07 -24.23 2.60
CA PRO A 260 6.04 -23.72 3.97
C PRO A 260 6.06 -22.18 4.00
N THR A 261 5.23 -21.61 4.85
CA THR A 261 5.21 -20.18 5.11
C THR A 261 6.45 -19.76 5.89
N PRO A 262 7.16 -18.69 5.48
CA PRO A 262 8.27 -18.14 6.24
C PRO A 262 7.88 -17.70 7.65
N ASN A 263 8.82 -17.78 8.60
CA ASN A 263 8.59 -17.36 9.98
C ASN A 263 8.36 -15.85 10.12
N TYR A 264 9.03 -15.07 9.26
CA TYR A 264 8.96 -13.62 9.18
C TYR A 264 8.75 -13.21 7.73
N ASN A 265 7.92 -12.20 7.49
CA ASN A 265 7.58 -11.77 6.14
C ASN A 265 7.67 -10.23 6.06
N LEU A 266 8.25 -9.70 5.00
CA LEU A 266 8.22 -8.27 4.72
C LEU A 266 7.91 -8.01 3.25
N ALA A 267 7.06 -7.02 2.98
CA ALA A 267 6.81 -6.50 1.63
C ALA A 267 7.67 -5.26 1.40
N LEU A 268 8.36 -5.24 0.25
CA LEU A 268 9.09 -4.06 -0.23
C LEU A 268 8.20 -3.13 -1.04
N ASP A 269 6.92 -3.16 -0.75
CA ASP A 269 5.83 -2.47 -1.44
C ASP A 269 5.00 -1.66 -0.45
N GLY A 270 5.65 -0.74 0.22
CA GLY A 270 5.03 0.11 1.24
C GLY A 270 5.81 1.38 1.48
N SER A 271 5.61 1.99 2.65
CA SER A 271 6.30 3.21 3.02
C SER A 271 7.33 2.98 4.11
N TYR A 272 8.44 3.73 4.06
CA TYR A 272 9.34 3.82 5.19
C TYR A 272 8.70 4.57 6.37
N PRO A 273 9.17 4.30 7.64
CA PRO A 273 10.24 3.36 7.97
C PRO A 273 9.83 1.90 8.06
N VAL A 274 8.75 1.57 8.74
CA VAL A 274 8.16 0.22 8.86
C VAL A 274 6.68 0.37 9.15
N VAL A 275 5.83 -0.26 8.37
CA VAL A 275 4.40 -0.34 8.60
C VAL A 275 4.09 -1.64 9.34
N ILE A 276 3.64 -1.52 10.59
CA ILE A 276 3.32 -2.65 11.47
C ILE A 276 1.82 -2.87 11.62
N ALA A 277 1.01 -2.03 10.99
CA ALA A 277 -0.45 -2.13 11.06
C ALA A 277 -1.09 -1.78 9.72
N GLU A 278 -2.01 -2.61 9.28
CA GLU A 278 -2.83 -2.43 8.09
C GLU A 278 -4.30 -2.55 8.47
N LYS A 279 -5.15 -1.65 7.96
CA LYS A 279 -6.59 -1.76 8.21
C LYS A 279 -7.16 -2.98 7.50
N GLY A 280 -8.08 -3.67 8.17
CA GLY A 280 -8.87 -4.72 7.55
C GLY A 280 -9.70 -4.16 6.39
N TYR A 281 -9.83 -4.94 5.34
CA TYR A 281 -10.65 -4.62 4.18
C TYR A 281 -12.07 -5.17 4.37
N GLY A 282 -13.09 -4.40 3.99
CA GLY A 282 -14.46 -4.88 4.03
C GLY A 282 -15.30 -4.35 2.88
N THR A 283 -16.30 -5.12 2.48
CA THR A 283 -17.32 -4.70 1.52
C THR A 283 -18.71 -5.02 2.05
N VAL A 284 -19.55 -4.00 2.11
CA VAL A 284 -20.99 -4.14 2.34
C VAL A 284 -21.70 -4.02 1.00
N MET A 285 -22.16 -5.14 0.46
CA MET A 285 -22.88 -5.20 -0.81
C MET A 285 -24.39 -5.23 -0.55
N ALA A 286 -25.12 -4.25 -1.09
CA ALA A 286 -26.57 -4.22 -1.08
C ALA A 286 -27.10 -4.55 -2.49
N ASN A 287 -27.91 -5.61 -2.58
CA ASN A 287 -28.48 -6.14 -3.82
C ASN A 287 -30.00 -5.89 -3.85
N PHE A 288 -30.45 -5.01 -4.74
CA PHE A 288 -31.85 -4.64 -4.91
C PHE A 288 -32.42 -5.39 -6.12
N PRO A 289 -33.47 -6.24 -5.96
CA PRO A 289 -34.13 -6.88 -7.09
C PRO A 289 -34.66 -5.85 -8.08
N ARG A 290 -34.37 -6.01 -9.36
CA ARG A 290 -34.88 -5.12 -10.41
C ARG A 290 -36.39 -5.19 -10.49
N ARG A 291 -37.05 -4.04 -10.59
CA ARG A 291 -38.47 -3.91 -10.79
C ARG A 291 -38.80 -2.67 -11.62
N ALA A 292 -39.93 -2.75 -12.35
CA ALA A 292 -40.46 -1.61 -13.10
C ALA A 292 -40.86 -0.49 -12.17
N GLY A 293 -40.70 0.74 -12.63
CA GLY A 293 -41.12 1.92 -11.88
C GLY A 293 -42.62 1.99 -11.67
N GLN A 294 -43.05 2.32 -10.45
CA GLN A 294 -44.45 2.51 -10.05
C GLN A 294 -44.73 4.00 -9.82
N GLY A 295 -45.94 4.44 -10.13
CA GLY A 295 -46.37 5.82 -9.98
C GLY A 295 -46.28 6.62 -11.29
N LYS A 296 -46.31 7.96 -11.17
CA LYS A 296 -46.28 8.88 -12.31
C LYS A 296 -44.96 9.65 -12.34
N GLY A 297 -44.55 10.09 -13.52
CA GLY A 297 -43.36 10.90 -13.70
C GLY A 297 -42.25 10.20 -14.49
N ALA A 298 -41.04 10.71 -14.42
CA ALA A 298 -39.87 10.14 -15.06
C ALA A 298 -39.43 8.85 -14.35
N GLU A 299 -38.84 7.93 -15.08
CA GLU A 299 -38.28 6.69 -14.53
C GLU A 299 -36.76 6.70 -14.61
N ILE A 300 -36.09 6.43 -13.50
CA ILE A 300 -34.63 6.19 -13.52
C ILE A 300 -34.40 4.78 -14.05
N THR A 301 -33.84 4.67 -15.24
CA THR A 301 -33.64 3.40 -15.94
C THR A 301 -32.22 2.85 -15.82
N GLY A 302 -31.28 3.70 -15.40
CA GLY A 302 -29.88 3.32 -15.18
C GLY A 302 -29.21 4.24 -14.18
N LEU A 303 -28.28 3.69 -13.43
CA LEU A 303 -27.33 4.40 -12.57
C LEU A 303 -26.04 3.61 -12.53
N THR A 304 -24.94 4.26 -12.86
CA THR A 304 -23.59 3.67 -12.87
C THR A 304 -22.59 4.58 -12.17
N GLY A 305 -21.58 3.98 -11.55
CA GLY A 305 -20.46 4.68 -10.94
C GLY A 305 -19.51 3.70 -10.29
N GLY A 306 -18.20 3.87 -10.55
CA GLY A 306 -17.14 2.98 -10.08
C GLY A 306 -16.96 1.74 -10.93
N MET A 307 -15.72 1.25 -10.98
CA MET A 307 -15.34 0.00 -11.63
C MET A 307 -14.75 -1.00 -10.63
N ALA A 308 -14.28 -0.51 -9.49
CA ALA A 308 -13.68 -1.28 -8.41
C ALA A 308 -14.23 -0.83 -7.05
N THR A 309 -14.28 -1.74 -6.08
CA THR A 309 -14.80 -1.44 -4.74
C THR A 309 -13.82 -0.67 -3.87
N ASN A 310 -12.54 -0.69 -4.18
CA ASN A 310 -11.47 0.00 -3.45
C ASN A 310 -11.16 1.42 -3.94
N GLN A 311 -11.96 1.96 -4.88
CA GLN A 311 -11.74 3.29 -5.44
C GLN A 311 -13.02 4.13 -5.44
N ILE A 312 -12.93 5.36 -4.97
CA ILE A 312 -13.93 6.40 -5.21
C ILE A 312 -13.76 6.86 -6.66
N PRO A 313 -14.80 6.71 -7.51
CA PRO A 313 -14.68 7.09 -8.92
C PRO A 313 -14.72 8.61 -9.11
N SER A 314 -14.26 9.08 -10.26
CA SER A 314 -14.40 10.49 -10.66
C SER A 314 -15.78 10.86 -11.20
N THR A 315 -16.60 9.85 -11.59
CA THR A 315 -17.88 10.10 -12.29
C THR A 315 -18.96 9.12 -11.85
N SER A 316 -20.20 9.62 -11.76
CA SER A 316 -21.41 8.80 -11.64
C SER A 316 -22.47 9.32 -12.60
N VAL A 317 -23.23 8.42 -13.24
CA VAL A 317 -24.19 8.74 -14.30
C VAL A 317 -25.53 8.08 -14.04
N ALA A 318 -26.60 8.89 -14.02
CA ALA A 318 -27.99 8.41 -13.97
C ALA A 318 -28.72 8.72 -15.28
N THR A 319 -29.52 7.75 -15.77
CA THR A 319 -30.35 7.91 -16.97
C THR A 319 -31.83 7.90 -16.58
N PHE A 320 -32.57 8.91 -17.03
CA PHE A 320 -33.98 9.08 -16.77
C PHE A 320 -34.77 8.96 -18.07
N ALA A 321 -35.78 8.11 -18.14
CA ALA A 321 -36.73 8.03 -19.25
C ALA A 321 -37.95 8.90 -18.94
N THR A 322 -38.40 9.69 -19.92
CA THR A 322 -39.55 10.62 -19.76
C THR A 322 -40.12 11.04 -21.10
N ASP A 323 -41.42 11.41 -21.14
CA ASP A 323 -42.03 12.03 -22.31
C ASP A 323 -41.74 13.55 -22.41
N LYS A 324 -41.11 14.15 -21.38
CA LYS A 324 -40.80 15.59 -21.31
C LYS A 324 -39.32 15.83 -21.00
N PRO A 325 -38.42 15.42 -21.89
CA PRO A 325 -36.98 15.43 -21.59
C PRO A 325 -36.42 16.83 -21.36
N ALA A 326 -36.84 17.84 -22.13
CA ALA A 326 -36.35 19.20 -21.94
C ALA A 326 -36.78 19.81 -20.59
N GLU A 327 -38.03 19.59 -20.16
CA GLU A 327 -38.54 20.07 -18.86
C GLU A 327 -37.79 19.38 -17.73
N LEU A 328 -37.57 18.06 -17.82
CA LEU A 328 -36.85 17.30 -16.81
C LEU A 328 -35.38 17.76 -16.74
N ALA A 329 -34.70 17.90 -17.86
CA ALA A 329 -33.32 18.35 -17.89
C ALA A 329 -33.12 19.72 -17.24
N ALA A 330 -34.05 20.68 -17.50
CA ALA A 330 -34.03 21.99 -16.86
C ALA A 330 -34.24 21.90 -15.34
N SER A 331 -35.20 21.05 -14.89
CA SER A 331 -35.46 20.82 -13.46
C SER A 331 -34.27 20.17 -12.76
N LEU A 332 -33.66 19.12 -13.34
CA LEU A 332 -32.47 18.46 -12.81
C LEU A 332 -31.27 19.39 -12.75
N ARG A 333 -31.06 20.23 -13.77
CA ARG A 333 -29.97 21.23 -13.79
C ARG A 333 -30.12 22.22 -12.64
N LYS A 334 -31.34 22.78 -12.47
CA LYS A 334 -31.63 23.71 -11.37
C LYS A 334 -31.40 23.04 -10.02
N ALA A 335 -32.01 21.87 -9.79
CA ALA A 335 -31.84 21.13 -8.55
C ALA A 335 -30.38 20.76 -8.29
N GLY A 336 -29.63 20.37 -9.33
CA GLY A 336 -28.19 20.05 -9.25
C GLY A 336 -27.34 21.25 -8.85
N THR A 337 -27.62 22.43 -9.42
CA THR A 337 -26.95 23.67 -9.04
C THR A 337 -27.23 24.03 -7.57
N ASP A 338 -28.47 23.92 -7.14
CA ASP A 338 -28.87 24.18 -5.74
C ASP A 338 -28.21 23.19 -4.78
N TYR A 339 -28.13 21.91 -5.19
CA TYR A 339 -27.47 20.86 -4.41
C TYR A 339 -25.95 21.10 -4.29
N ALA A 340 -25.29 21.47 -5.38
CA ALA A 340 -23.86 21.77 -5.39
C ALA A 340 -23.53 22.94 -4.45
N LYS A 341 -24.34 24.00 -4.47
CA LYS A 341 -24.19 25.13 -3.54
C LYS A 341 -24.36 24.73 -2.06
N ALA A 342 -25.28 23.81 -1.79
CA ALA A 342 -25.61 23.42 -0.42
C ALA A 342 -24.60 22.41 0.19
N ASN A 343 -23.91 21.62 -0.63
CA ASN A 343 -23.06 20.52 -0.15
C ASN A 343 -21.55 20.75 -0.33
N GLY A 344 -21.16 21.83 -0.99
CA GLY A 344 -19.74 22.19 -1.17
C GLY A 344 -18.91 21.14 -1.93
N GLY A 345 -17.60 21.40 -2.06
CA GLY A 345 -16.65 20.50 -2.70
C GLY A 345 -16.54 20.74 -4.22
N ASP A 346 -15.44 20.22 -4.78
CA ASP A 346 -15.15 20.32 -6.22
C ASP A 346 -15.89 19.24 -6.99
N PHE A 347 -17.17 19.48 -7.30
CA PHE A 347 -17.96 18.59 -8.17
C PHE A 347 -18.87 19.37 -9.10
N GLU A 348 -19.13 18.78 -10.26
CA GLU A 348 -20.01 19.33 -11.27
C GLU A 348 -21.25 18.46 -11.45
N VAL A 349 -22.37 19.11 -11.80
CA VAL A 349 -23.63 18.46 -12.16
C VAL A 349 -24.03 18.91 -13.55
N LYS A 350 -24.11 17.96 -14.50
CA LYS A 350 -24.53 18.19 -15.89
C LYS A 350 -25.77 17.37 -16.19
N SER A 351 -26.72 17.98 -16.93
CA SER A 351 -27.88 17.26 -17.47
C SER A 351 -27.99 17.49 -18.96
N GLU A 352 -28.09 16.40 -19.71
CA GLU A 352 -28.13 16.39 -21.17
C GLU A 352 -29.34 15.60 -21.65
N VAL A 353 -29.99 16.08 -22.71
CA VAL A 353 -31.13 15.38 -23.34
C VAL A 353 -30.61 14.49 -24.45
N ASP A 354 -31.05 13.22 -24.44
CA ASP A 354 -30.77 12.24 -25.47
C ASP A 354 -32.09 11.52 -25.84
N GLY A 355 -32.74 11.99 -26.91
CA GLY A 355 -34.05 11.51 -27.36
C GLY A 355 -35.12 11.67 -26.27
N LYS A 356 -35.69 10.55 -25.80
CA LYS A 356 -36.65 10.46 -24.69
C LYS A 356 -35.98 10.26 -23.32
N THR A 357 -34.67 10.39 -23.26
CA THR A 357 -33.95 10.24 -22.00
C THR A 357 -33.22 11.52 -21.60
N VAL A 358 -32.95 11.65 -20.31
CA VAL A 358 -32.07 12.67 -19.75
C VAL A 358 -30.94 11.97 -19.01
N LYS A 359 -29.73 12.27 -19.42
CA LYS A 359 -28.51 11.83 -18.77
C LYS A 359 -28.07 12.87 -17.75
N LEU A 360 -27.98 12.46 -16.49
CA LEU A 360 -27.46 13.29 -15.40
C LEU A 360 -26.09 12.76 -14.99
N THR A 361 -25.07 13.60 -15.05
CA THR A 361 -23.70 13.28 -14.71
C THR A 361 -23.23 14.07 -13.51
N PHE A 362 -22.68 13.40 -12.53
CA PHE A 362 -21.94 13.99 -11.42
C PHE A 362 -20.46 13.69 -11.64
N THR A 363 -19.63 14.74 -11.70
CA THR A 363 -18.17 14.62 -11.78
C THR A 363 -17.57 15.12 -10.48
N GLY A 364 -16.79 14.29 -9.81
CA GLY A 364 -16.09 14.59 -8.57
C GLY A 364 -14.60 14.37 -8.69
N VAL A 365 -13.95 14.09 -7.57
CA VAL A 365 -12.51 13.82 -7.49
C VAL A 365 -12.30 12.37 -7.06
N SER A 366 -11.59 11.61 -7.88
CA SER A 366 -11.21 10.23 -7.58
C SER A 366 -10.23 10.16 -6.41
N ALA A 367 -10.37 9.12 -5.58
CA ALA A 367 -9.44 8.83 -4.48
C ALA A 367 -9.44 7.34 -4.17
N HIS A 368 -8.40 6.86 -3.50
CA HIS A 368 -8.45 5.53 -2.92
C HIS A 368 -9.50 5.49 -1.79
N SER A 369 -10.24 4.39 -1.66
CA SER A 369 -11.35 4.29 -0.68
C SER A 369 -10.88 4.35 0.77
N SER A 370 -9.60 4.13 1.03
CA SER A 370 -8.98 4.22 2.35
C SER A 370 -8.75 5.66 2.82
N GLU A 371 -8.69 6.61 1.87
CA GLU A 371 -8.48 8.05 2.10
C GLU A 371 -9.62 8.87 1.48
N PRO A 372 -10.86 8.62 1.92
CA PRO A 372 -12.05 9.22 1.30
C PRO A 372 -12.10 10.74 1.42
N GLU A 373 -11.39 11.33 2.37
CA GLU A 373 -11.24 12.78 2.55
C GLU A 373 -10.44 13.44 1.44
N SER A 374 -9.58 12.73 0.75
CA SER A 374 -8.81 13.25 -0.39
C SER A 374 -9.62 13.31 -1.69
N GLY A 375 -10.82 12.73 -1.70
CA GLY A 375 -11.72 12.67 -2.84
C GLY A 375 -13.02 13.46 -2.67
N VAL A 376 -13.77 13.57 -3.78
CA VAL A 376 -15.14 14.10 -3.80
C VAL A 376 -16.04 13.07 -4.47
N ASN A 377 -16.71 12.26 -3.65
CA ASN A 377 -17.42 11.05 -4.10
C ASN A 377 -18.70 11.36 -4.90
N PRO A 378 -18.75 11.16 -6.22
CA PRO A 378 -19.92 11.44 -7.04
C PRO A 378 -21.01 10.39 -6.89
N VAL A 379 -20.70 9.14 -6.51
CA VAL A 379 -21.68 8.06 -6.28
C VAL A 379 -22.54 8.38 -5.06
N ALA A 380 -21.91 8.70 -3.93
CA ALA A 380 -22.63 9.09 -2.72
C ALA A 380 -23.50 10.34 -2.95
N ARG A 381 -22.94 11.36 -3.63
CA ARG A 381 -23.64 12.59 -3.95
C ARG A 381 -24.82 12.38 -4.89
N MET A 382 -24.69 11.54 -5.93
CA MET A 382 -25.75 11.19 -6.86
C MET A 382 -26.91 10.49 -6.13
N LEU A 383 -26.63 9.51 -5.29
CA LEU A 383 -27.67 8.79 -4.54
C LEU A 383 -28.41 9.70 -3.55
N VAL A 384 -27.67 10.53 -2.80
CA VAL A 384 -28.29 11.52 -1.89
C VAL A 384 -29.10 12.55 -2.66
N PHE A 385 -28.62 13.01 -3.81
CA PHE A 385 -29.33 13.92 -4.69
C PHE A 385 -30.65 13.31 -5.21
N ILE A 386 -30.60 12.08 -5.75
CA ILE A 386 -31.81 11.37 -6.26
C ILE A 386 -32.85 11.24 -5.16
N ASN A 387 -32.45 10.84 -3.95
CA ASN A 387 -33.39 10.77 -2.81
C ASN A 387 -33.98 12.13 -2.45
N GLY A 388 -33.22 13.21 -2.58
CA GLY A 388 -33.65 14.60 -2.34
C GLY A 388 -34.54 15.19 -3.44
N LEU A 389 -34.73 14.50 -4.57
CA LEU A 389 -35.68 14.88 -5.62
C LEU A 389 -37.14 14.50 -5.27
N ASP A 390 -37.34 13.62 -4.29
CA ASP A 390 -38.70 13.22 -3.89
C ASP A 390 -39.56 14.44 -3.49
N GLY A 391 -40.77 14.51 -4.03
CA GLY A 391 -41.65 15.65 -3.87
C GLY A 391 -41.31 16.92 -4.66
N LYS A 392 -40.12 16.98 -5.30
CA LYS A 392 -39.67 18.13 -6.14
C LYS A 392 -39.74 17.82 -7.63
N VAL A 393 -39.43 16.61 -8.01
CA VAL A 393 -39.51 16.08 -9.38
C VAL A 393 -40.36 14.82 -9.32
N ALA A 394 -41.39 14.73 -10.18
CA ALA A 394 -42.23 13.54 -10.26
C ALA A 394 -41.40 12.36 -10.80
N LEU A 395 -41.09 11.41 -9.95
CA LEU A 395 -40.36 10.19 -10.26
C LEU A 395 -41.20 8.95 -9.98
N LYS A 396 -41.06 7.96 -10.85
CA LYS A 396 -41.55 6.60 -10.54
C LYS A 396 -40.66 5.93 -9.51
N HIS A 397 -41.23 5.21 -8.57
CA HIS A 397 -40.50 4.46 -7.55
C HIS A 397 -40.05 3.09 -8.07
N ASN A 398 -38.76 2.81 -8.06
CA ASN A 398 -38.18 1.53 -8.45
C ASN A 398 -36.99 1.17 -7.56
N HIS A 399 -36.26 0.12 -7.93
CA HIS A 399 -35.07 -0.35 -7.21
C HIS A 399 -33.96 0.71 -7.10
N ILE A 400 -33.82 1.65 -8.05
CA ILE A 400 -32.82 2.73 -8.00
C ILE A 400 -33.24 3.80 -6.98
N THR A 401 -34.51 4.19 -6.92
CA THR A 401 -34.98 5.11 -5.88
C THR A 401 -34.93 4.49 -4.48
N ASP A 402 -35.15 3.16 -4.36
CA ASP A 402 -34.97 2.44 -3.12
C ASP A 402 -33.50 2.43 -2.67
N SER A 403 -32.57 2.22 -3.62
CA SER A 403 -31.13 2.27 -3.34
C SER A 403 -30.65 3.66 -2.94
N ALA A 404 -31.20 4.72 -3.56
CA ALA A 404 -30.92 6.10 -3.20
C ALA A 404 -31.39 6.42 -1.76
N ARG A 405 -32.57 5.92 -1.37
CA ARG A 405 -33.07 6.01 -0.01
C ARG A 405 -32.18 5.23 0.97
N TYR A 406 -31.83 3.99 0.62
CA TYR A 406 -30.90 3.18 1.41
C TYR A 406 -29.57 3.88 1.65
N ALA A 407 -28.96 4.38 0.59
CA ALA A 407 -27.68 5.09 0.66
C ALA A 407 -27.81 6.35 1.53
N THR A 408 -28.87 7.13 1.34
CA THR A 408 -29.10 8.35 2.10
C THR A 408 -29.34 8.08 3.58
N ASP A 409 -30.18 7.10 3.93
CA ASP A 409 -30.56 6.84 5.30
C ASP A 409 -29.43 6.22 6.14
N ASN A 410 -28.61 5.34 5.55
CA ASN A 410 -27.61 4.57 6.28
C ASN A 410 -26.18 5.12 6.15
N TRP A 411 -25.84 5.75 5.02
CA TRP A 411 -24.48 6.19 4.72
C TRP A 411 -24.39 7.71 4.48
N GLY A 412 -25.21 8.26 3.62
CA GLY A 412 -25.24 9.66 3.25
C GLY A 412 -23.92 10.09 2.57
N LEU A 413 -23.37 11.22 3.03
CA LEU A 413 -22.03 11.69 2.68
C LEU A 413 -21.02 11.40 3.80
N ASP A 414 -21.43 10.64 4.82
CA ASP A 414 -20.57 10.23 5.93
C ASP A 414 -19.69 9.04 5.52
N TYR A 415 -18.41 9.26 5.54
CA TYR A 415 -17.40 8.22 5.25
C TYR A 415 -16.74 7.66 6.51
N LEU A 416 -17.24 7.99 7.72
CA LEU A 416 -16.70 7.49 8.99
C LEU A 416 -17.63 6.48 9.67
N GLY A 417 -18.70 6.03 8.97
CA GLY A 417 -19.66 5.07 9.50
C GLY A 417 -20.50 5.57 10.67
N LYS A 418 -20.47 6.87 10.97
CA LYS A 418 -21.22 7.48 12.08
C LYS A 418 -22.72 7.43 11.85
N LYS A 419 -23.14 7.61 10.60
CA LYS A 419 -24.58 7.62 10.25
C LYS A 419 -25.22 6.26 10.48
N LEU A 420 -24.55 5.18 10.12
CA LEU A 420 -25.00 3.82 10.44
C LEU A 420 -24.76 3.47 11.93
N GLY A 421 -23.98 4.27 12.65
CA GLY A 421 -23.65 4.05 14.07
C GLY A 421 -22.66 2.91 14.28
N ILE A 422 -21.72 2.72 13.34
CA ILE A 422 -20.63 1.74 13.41
C ILE A 422 -19.25 2.38 13.53
N GLY A 423 -19.17 3.72 13.48
CA GLY A 423 -17.93 4.46 13.51
C GLY A 423 -17.17 4.28 14.83
N PHE A 424 -15.89 3.98 14.73
CA PHE A 424 -14.94 3.97 15.85
C PHE A 424 -13.54 4.30 15.31
N SER A 425 -12.57 4.51 16.20
CA SER A 425 -11.21 4.88 15.84
C SER A 425 -10.22 4.22 16.80
N ASP A 426 -9.11 3.77 16.28
CA ASP A 426 -7.92 3.41 17.04
C ASP A 426 -6.95 4.60 17.12
N ALA A 427 -6.16 4.70 18.19
CA ALA A 427 -5.24 5.81 18.39
C ALA A 427 -4.07 5.81 17.40
N PHE A 428 -3.66 4.64 16.92
CA PHE A 428 -2.54 4.46 16.00
C PHE A 428 -2.99 4.34 14.54
N MET A 429 -4.03 3.53 14.28
CA MET A 429 -4.53 3.27 12.92
C MET A 429 -5.56 4.30 12.43
N GLY A 430 -6.03 5.19 13.30
CA GLY A 430 -7.06 6.18 12.96
C GLY A 430 -8.48 5.60 12.86
N PRO A 431 -9.41 6.30 12.18
CA PRO A 431 -10.82 5.93 12.16
C PRO A 431 -11.14 4.79 11.18
N LEU A 432 -12.24 4.06 11.46
CA LEU A 432 -12.95 3.29 10.44
C LEU A 432 -13.39 4.23 9.31
N THR A 433 -13.21 3.80 8.06
CA THR A 433 -13.81 4.49 6.90
C THR A 433 -14.85 3.62 6.20
N ALA A 434 -15.88 4.25 5.60
CA ALA A 434 -16.99 3.61 4.92
C ALA A 434 -17.37 4.43 3.68
N SER A 435 -16.92 3.99 2.50
CA SER A 435 -17.07 4.75 1.26
C SER A 435 -18.01 4.05 0.28
N LEU A 436 -19.02 4.75 -0.22
CA LEU A 436 -19.83 4.31 -1.35
C LEU A 436 -18.98 4.35 -2.62
N THR A 437 -18.56 3.20 -3.12
CA THR A 437 -17.56 3.14 -4.20
C THR A 437 -18.11 2.64 -5.52
N TYR A 438 -19.17 1.85 -5.48
CA TYR A 438 -19.71 1.22 -6.67
C TYR A 438 -21.22 1.22 -6.71
N VAL A 439 -21.78 1.52 -7.87
CA VAL A 439 -23.17 1.25 -8.26
C VAL A 439 -23.21 0.71 -9.68
N GLY A 440 -23.98 -0.35 -9.86
CA GLY A 440 -24.13 -0.98 -11.17
C GLY A 440 -25.33 -1.92 -11.20
N MET A 441 -25.62 -2.46 -12.38
CA MET A 441 -26.82 -3.26 -12.61
C MET A 441 -26.49 -4.43 -13.54
N ASP A 442 -26.90 -5.62 -13.13
CA ASP A 442 -26.98 -6.79 -14.01
C ASP A 442 -28.44 -7.05 -14.43
N ASP A 443 -28.71 -8.20 -15.05
CA ASP A 443 -30.05 -8.55 -15.56
C ASP A 443 -31.09 -8.69 -14.44
N LYS A 444 -30.71 -9.00 -13.21
CA LYS A 444 -31.59 -9.33 -12.09
C LYS A 444 -31.55 -8.34 -10.96
N THR A 445 -30.43 -7.69 -10.72
CA THR A 445 -30.17 -6.89 -9.55
C THR A 445 -29.51 -5.56 -9.87
N PHE A 446 -29.84 -4.56 -9.07
CA PHE A 446 -29.04 -3.34 -8.93
C PHE A 446 -28.19 -3.47 -7.68
N LYS A 447 -26.89 -3.25 -7.82
CA LYS A 447 -25.89 -3.45 -6.79
C LYS A 447 -25.30 -2.13 -6.31
N LEU A 448 -25.09 -2.02 -5.02
CA LEU A 448 -24.41 -0.89 -4.39
C LEU A 448 -23.39 -1.43 -3.40
N ALA A 449 -22.13 -1.00 -3.53
CA ALA A 449 -21.07 -1.39 -2.62
C ALA A 449 -20.59 -0.22 -1.76
N VAL A 450 -20.39 -0.52 -0.47
CA VAL A 450 -19.67 0.34 0.48
C VAL A 450 -18.39 -0.36 0.87
N ASN A 451 -17.27 0.26 0.57
CA ASN A 451 -15.96 -0.22 1.04
C ASN A 451 -15.70 0.21 2.47
N LEU A 452 -15.22 -0.70 3.29
CA LEU A 452 -14.82 -0.44 4.67
C LEU A 452 -13.31 -0.58 4.81
N ARG A 453 -12.70 0.29 5.65
CA ARG A 453 -11.35 0.10 6.15
C ARG A 453 -11.41 0.13 7.67
N VAL A 454 -11.08 -1.01 8.27
CA VAL A 454 -11.39 -1.31 9.66
C VAL A 454 -10.10 -1.32 10.49
N PRO A 455 -9.94 -0.39 11.47
CA PRO A 455 -8.82 -0.43 12.39
C PRO A 455 -9.03 -1.50 13.47
N VAL A 456 -7.96 -1.82 14.23
CA VAL A 456 -8.08 -2.61 15.46
C VAL A 456 -9.01 -1.94 16.49
N GLY A 457 -9.47 -2.71 17.48
CA GLY A 457 -10.28 -2.19 18.59
C GLY A 457 -11.71 -2.73 18.64
N LYS A 458 -12.20 -3.36 17.56
CA LYS A 458 -13.48 -4.08 17.54
C LYS A 458 -13.30 -5.37 16.74
N PRO A 459 -13.70 -6.56 17.29
CA PRO A 459 -13.66 -7.81 16.53
C PRO A 459 -14.51 -7.69 15.26
N THR A 460 -14.01 -8.15 14.12
CA THR A 460 -14.68 -8.02 12.81
C THR A 460 -16.01 -8.74 12.77
N GLU A 461 -16.15 -9.89 13.38
CA GLU A 461 -17.44 -10.61 13.48
C GLU A 461 -18.50 -9.82 14.29
N THR A 462 -18.09 -9.07 15.31
CA THR A 462 -18.98 -8.17 16.04
C THR A 462 -19.42 -7.01 15.13
N LEU A 463 -18.48 -6.40 14.42
CA LEU A 463 -18.79 -5.32 13.48
C LEU A 463 -19.71 -5.79 12.36
N LYS A 464 -19.47 -6.97 11.80
CA LYS A 464 -20.28 -7.60 10.76
C LYS A 464 -21.71 -7.86 11.24
N THR A 465 -21.86 -8.35 12.47
CA THR A 465 -23.16 -8.55 13.11
C THR A 465 -23.90 -7.22 13.30
N GLU A 466 -23.24 -6.19 13.84
CA GLU A 466 -23.81 -4.85 14.01
C GLU A 466 -24.31 -4.25 12.69
N ILE A 467 -23.52 -4.40 11.62
CA ILE A 467 -23.90 -3.92 10.28
C ILE A 467 -25.13 -4.67 9.79
N ASN A 468 -25.13 -5.99 9.86
CA ASN A 468 -26.23 -6.82 9.40
C ASN A 468 -27.54 -6.51 10.14
N ASP A 469 -27.49 -6.37 11.45
CA ASP A 469 -28.65 -6.08 12.29
C ASP A 469 -29.26 -4.71 11.95
N LYS A 470 -28.40 -3.67 11.82
CA LYS A 470 -28.84 -2.31 11.50
C LYS A 470 -29.46 -2.22 10.10
N LEU A 471 -28.81 -2.82 9.10
CA LEU A 471 -29.28 -2.81 7.72
C LEU A 471 -30.56 -3.64 7.55
N SER A 472 -30.66 -4.79 8.22
CA SER A 472 -31.86 -5.62 8.23
C SER A 472 -33.04 -4.91 8.91
N ALA A 473 -32.80 -4.22 10.03
CA ALA A 473 -33.82 -3.41 10.72
C ALA A 473 -34.30 -2.26 9.82
N TRP A 474 -33.36 -1.58 9.11
CA TRP A 474 -33.71 -0.54 8.14
C TRP A 474 -34.59 -1.11 7.00
N ALA A 475 -34.17 -2.23 6.38
CA ALA A 475 -34.92 -2.87 5.29
C ALA A 475 -36.34 -3.23 5.70
N LYS A 476 -36.51 -3.82 6.89
CA LYS A 476 -37.83 -4.14 7.47
C LYS A 476 -38.70 -2.89 7.71
N LYS A 477 -38.11 -1.85 8.30
CA LYS A 477 -38.80 -0.57 8.59
C LYS A 477 -39.22 0.15 7.32
N SER A 478 -38.31 0.22 6.34
CA SER A 478 -38.53 0.93 5.06
C SER A 478 -39.37 0.15 4.07
N LYS A 479 -39.60 -1.16 4.33
CA LYS A 479 -40.28 -2.11 3.42
C LYS A 479 -39.62 -2.21 2.04
N VAL A 480 -38.28 -2.02 1.99
CA VAL A 480 -37.48 -2.16 0.78
C VAL A 480 -36.98 -3.60 0.65
N ALA A 481 -37.18 -4.18 -0.53
CA ALA A 481 -36.62 -5.48 -0.86
C ALA A 481 -35.13 -5.32 -1.20
N VAL A 482 -34.26 -5.82 -0.33
CA VAL A 482 -32.79 -5.78 -0.49
C VAL A 482 -32.16 -6.97 0.22
N ALA A 483 -31.14 -7.55 -0.38
CA ALA A 483 -30.30 -8.56 0.25
C ALA A 483 -28.90 -7.99 0.48
N PHE A 484 -28.29 -8.34 1.62
CA PHE A 484 -26.95 -7.89 1.97
C PHE A 484 -25.98 -9.05 1.91
N ASP A 485 -24.77 -8.77 1.40
CA ASP A 485 -23.63 -9.68 1.40
C ASP A 485 -22.41 -8.88 1.90
N ASN A 486 -21.88 -9.28 3.06
CA ASN A 486 -20.87 -8.51 3.77
C ASN A 486 -19.64 -9.38 4.05
N SER A 487 -18.50 -8.96 3.53
CA SER A 487 -17.19 -9.49 3.88
C SER A 487 -16.41 -8.44 4.66
N ILE A 488 -15.71 -8.85 5.70
CA ILE A 488 -14.81 -7.99 6.47
C ILE A 488 -13.64 -8.85 6.94
N ASP A 489 -12.44 -8.47 6.56
CA ASP A 489 -11.20 -9.13 6.95
C ASP A 489 -10.63 -8.47 8.21
N GLU A 490 -9.91 -9.24 9.02
CA GLU A 490 -9.29 -8.74 10.25
C GLU A 490 -8.18 -7.72 9.93
N PRO A 491 -8.02 -6.67 10.74
CA PRO A 491 -6.87 -5.77 10.59
C PRO A 491 -5.57 -6.46 11.03
N MET A 492 -4.48 -6.17 10.32
CA MET A 492 -3.15 -6.57 10.74
C MET A 492 -2.62 -5.60 11.81
N TYR A 493 -2.05 -6.12 12.89
CA TYR A 493 -1.29 -5.34 13.87
C TYR A 493 -0.17 -6.19 14.45
N ARG A 494 1.07 -5.71 14.34
CA ARG A 494 2.26 -6.40 14.87
C ARG A 494 2.76 -5.72 16.15
N ASN A 495 3.33 -6.54 17.04
CA ASN A 495 3.83 -6.06 18.32
C ASN A 495 5.02 -5.09 18.11
N PRO A 496 4.91 -3.79 18.47
CA PRO A 496 6.00 -2.82 18.30
C PRO A 496 7.23 -3.12 19.17
N GLU A 497 7.08 -3.97 20.21
CA GLU A 497 8.16 -4.35 21.11
C GLU A 497 8.96 -5.58 20.62
N GLY A 498 8.57 -6.18 19.49
CA GLY A 498 9.29 -7.31 18.90
C GLY A 498 10.66 -6.90 18.35
N GLU A 499 11.69 -7.74 18.55
CA GLU A 499 13.05 -7.47 18.04
C GLU A 499 13.06 -7.36 16.51
N TRP A 500 12.23 -8.15 15.83
CA TRP A 500 12.01 -8.09 14.38
C TRP A 500 11.70 -6.67 13.89
N VAL A 501 10.64 -6.06 14.42
CA VAL A 501 10.17 -4.75 13.97
C VAL A 501 11.07 -3.63 14.45
N LYS A 502 11.69 -3.76 15.64
CA LYS A 502 12.67 -2.80 16.16
C LYS A 502 13.93 -2.74 15.30
N ALA A 503 14.44 -3.90 14.87
CA ALA A 503 15.61 -3.95 14.01
C ALA A 503 15.34 -3.31 12.65
N LEU A 504 14.18 -3.58 12.04
CA LEU A 504 13.75 -2.95 10.80
C LEU A 504 13.61 -1.43 10.96
N LEU A 505 12.97 -0.98 12.06
CA LEU A 505 12.79 0.43 12.35
C LEU A 505 14.14 1.15 12.49
N ALA A 506 15.09 0.55 13.21
CA ALA A 506 16.43 1.10 13.39
C ALA A 506 17.14 1.26 12.03
N VAL A 507 17.16 0.21 11.21
CA VAL A 507 17.78 0.25 9.88
C VAL A 507 17.22 1.37 9.02
N ALA A 508 15.89 1.47 8.91
CA ALA A 508 15.25 2.49 8.07
C ALA A 508 15.53 3.90 8.62
N THR A 509 15.25 4.15 9.90
CA THR A 509 15.33 5.50 10.47
C THR A 509 16.75 6.04 10.55
N GLU A 510 17.74 5.18 10.83
CA GLU A 510 19.16 5.55 10.85
C GLU A 510 19.70 5.90 9.46
N ASN A 511 19.32 5.13 8.42
CA ASN A 511 19.72 5.42 7.04
C ASN A 511 19.08 6.69 6.48
N LEU A 512 17.82 6.90 6.82
CA LEU A 512 17.01 7.95 6.20
C LEU A 512 16.98 9.24 7.02
N GLY A 513 17.53 9.22 8.25
CA GLY A 513 17.46 10.36 9.17
C GLY A 513 16.02 10.68 9.61
N MET A 514 15.14 9.69 9.65
CA MET A 514 13.72 9.83 9.97
C MET A 514 13.46 9.69 11.47
N ALA A 515 12.28 10.16 11.89
CA ALA A 515 11.80 9.94 13.26
C ALA A 515 11.62 8.43 13.51
N HIS A 516 12.04 7.99 14.71
CA HIS A 516 11.93 6.58 15.13
C HIS A 516 10.49 6.25 15.54
N LYS A 517 9.62 6.09 14.54
CA LYS A 517 8.18 5.82 14.70
C LYS A 517 7.72 4.81 13.65
N PHE A 518 6.93 3.83 14.08
CA PHE A 518 6.26 2.91 13.16
C PHE A 518 5.19 3.62 12.33
N GLY A 519 4.94 3.09 11.14
CA GLY A 519 3.87 3.50 10.24
C GLY A 519 2.63 2.60 10.36
N THR A 520 1.54 3.09 9.79
CA THR A 520 0.29 2.36 9.58
C THR A 520 -0.19 2.61 8.15
N SER A 521 -0.81 1.60 7.54
CA SER A 521 -1.42 1.70 6.21
C SER A 521 -2.92 1.49 6.29
N ALA A 522 -3.65 2.22 5.49
CA ALA A 522 -5.06 1.96 5.26
C ALA A 522 -5.30 0.96 4.11
N GLY A 523 -4.25 0.61 3.35
CA GLY A 523 -4.20 -0.49 2.38
C GLY A 523 -3.60 -1.75 2.98
N ALA A 524 -3.79 -2.89 2.33
CA ALA A 524 -3.21 -4.17 2.67
C ALA A 524 -2.27 -4.62 1.55
N THR A 525 -1.23 -5.38 1.93
CA THR A 525 -0.26 -5.99 1.02
C THR A 525 -0.26 -7.51 1.14
N SER A 526 0.53 -8.19 0.33
CA SER A 526 0.68 -9.65 0.33
C SER A 526 1.09 -10.26 1.68
N VAL A 527 1.58 -9.45 2.64
CA VAL A 527 2.03 -9.91 3.97
C VAL A 527 0.98 -9.73 5.08
N HIS A 528 -0.21 -9.20 4.76
CA HIS A 528 -1.26 -8.93 5.72
C HIS A 528 -1.58 -10.11 6.64
N ASP A 529 -1.83 -11.28 6.08
CA ASP A 529 -2.21 -12.50 6.79
C ASP A 529 -1.02 -13.41 7.13
N LEU A 530 0.21 -12.98 6.81
CA LEU A 530 1.38 -13.83 7.02
C LEU A 530 2.02 -13.65 8.40
N PRO A 531 2.65 -14.69 8.95
CA PRO A 531 3.35 -14.62 10.23
C PRO A 531 4.37 -13.48 10.26
N ASN A 532 4.30 -12.63 11.29
CA ASN A 532 5.17 -11.48 11.49
C ASN A 532 5.30 -10.55 10.26
N GLY A 533 4.25 -10.51 9.41
CA GLY A 533 4.23 -9.70 8.19
C GLY A 533 4.27 -8.19 8.48
N VAL A 534 5.11 -7.45 7.76
CA VAL A 534 5.22 -5.98 7.83
C VAL A 534 5.54 -5.42 6.45
N GLN A 535 5.24 -4.13 6.21
CA GLN A 535 5.79 -3.42 5.04
C GLN A 535 7.10 -2.73 5.43
N PHE A 536 8.06 -2.70 4.51
CA PHE A 536 9.38 -2.10 4.74
C PHE A 536 9.85 -1.33 3.51
N GLY A 537 9.46 -0.06 3.39
CA GLY A 537 9.79 0.75 2.20
C GLY A 537 9.04 0.20 0.96
N LEU A 538 9.27 0.68 -0.29
CA LEU A 538 10.39 1.57 -0.66
C LEU A 538 9.92 3.02 -0.92
N ALA A 539 8.67 3.35 -0.61
CA ALA A 539 8.19 4.72 -0.77
C ALA A 539 8.67 5.62 0.38
N MET A 540 9.15 6.82 0.03
CA MET A 540 9.52 7.85 1.00
C MET A 540 8.28 8.62 1.43
N PRO A 541 8.01 8.80 2.74
CA PRO A 541 6.79 9.45 3.20
C PRO A 541 6.68 10.94 2.82
N ASP A 542 7.83 11.62 2.60
CA ASP A 542 7.87 13.04 2.21
C ASP A 542 7.89 13.26 0.69
N VAL A 543 7.87 12.19 -0.09
CA VAL A 543 7.85 12.25 -1.56
C VAL A 543 6.52 11.73 -2.06
N LYS A 544 5.91 12.47 -2.99
CA LYS A 544 4.66 12.01 -3.59
C LYS A 544 4.90 10.66 -4.29
N TYR A 545 4.19 9.64 -3.82
CA TYR A 545 4.12 8.34 -4.47
C TYR A 545 3.49 8.48 -5.88
N THR A 546 4.12 7.87 -6.87
CA THR A 546 3.71 7.94 -8.27
C THR A 546 3.32 6.61 -8.89
N GLY A 547 3.42 5.51 -8.16
CA GLY A 547 2.85 4.23 -8.55
C GLY A 547 1.37 4.36 -8.95
N HIS A 548 0.89 3.55 -9.89
CA HIS A 548 -0.45 3.59 -10.49
C HIS A 548 -0.81 4.85 -11.29
N ASN A 549 0.04 5.90 -11.28
CA ASN A 549 -0.22 7.12 -12.03
C ASN A 549 0.46 7.11 -13.40
N ASP A 550 -0.01 7.99 -14.30
CA ASP A 550 0.73 8.32 -15.50
C ASP A 550 2.03 9.04 -15.11
N ASN A 551 3.10 8.80 -15.89
CA ASN A 551 4.45 9.34 -15.62
C ASN A 551 5.02 8.89 -14.27
N GLU A 552 4.79 7.64 -13.88
CA GLU A 552 5.44 7.02 -12.74
C GLU A 552 6.96 7.16 -12.83
N PHE A 553 7.61 7.44 -11.71
CA PHE A 553 9.06 7.54 -11.63
C PHE A 553 9.60 7.18 -10.24
N LYS A 554 10.84 6.72 -10.21
CA LYS A 554 11.70 6.66 -9.04
C LYS A 554 12.91 7.55 -9.26
N THR A 555 13.39 8.28 -8.24
CA THR A 555 14.64 9.00 -8.42
C THR A 555 15.83 8.04 -8.31
N VAL A 556 16.90 8.32 -9.02
CA VAL A 556 18.13 7.51 -8.93
C VAL A 556 18.64 7.47 -7.49
N GLU A 557 18.61 8.62 -6.81
CA GLU A 557 19.07 8.74 -5.43
C GLU A 557 18.24 7.87 -4.47
N GLN A 558 16.91 7.88 -4.58
CA GLN A 558 16.03 7.03 -3.77
C GLN A 558 16.28 5.55 -4.03
N PHE A 559 16.36 5.14 -5.30
CA PHE A 559 16.63 3.75 -5.65
C PHE A 559 17.98 3.25 -5.10
N LEU A 560 19.01 4.07 -5.16
CA LEU A 560 20.32 3.74 -4.60
C LEU A 560 20.29 3.69 -3.06
N LEU A 561 19.49 4.52 -2.44
CA LEU A 561 19.27 4.50 -1.00
C LEU A 561 18.48 3.26 -0.57
N ASP A 562 17.48 2.84 -1.36
CA ASP A 562 16.75 1.58 -1.14
C ASP A 562 17.71 0.38 -1.19
N LEU A 563 18.61 0.34 -2.17
CA LEU A 563 19.65 -0.70 -2.26
C LEU A 563 20.52 -0.72 -1.00
N GLN A 564 20.92 0.44 -0.50
CA GLN A 564 21.69 0.59 0.74
C GLN A 564 20.91 0.05 1.94
N VAL A 565 19.67 0.49 2.11
CA VAL A 565 18.80 0.13 3.25
C VAL A 565 18.49 -1.37 3.27
N VAL A 566 18.08 -1.93 2.13
CA VAL A 566 17.71 -3.35 2.03
C VAL A 566 18.93 -4.26 2.22
N THR A 567 20.12 -3.85 1.73
CA THR A 567 21.36 -4.61 1.95
C THR A 567 21.76 -4.62 3.43
N GLU A 568 21.71 -3.47 4.12
CA GLU A 568 21.96 -3.39 5.55
C GLU A 568 20.92 -4.19 6.33
N MET A 569 19.63 -4.07 6.01
CA MET A 569 18.55 -4.80 6.62
C MET A 569 18.80 -6.31 6.58
N MET A 570 19.12 -6.83 5.40
CA MET A 570 19.38 -8.26 5.23
C MET A 570 20.61 -8.73 6.03
N GLY A 571 21.65 -7.92 6.11
CA GLY A 571 22.82 -8.18 6.95
C GLY A 571 22.46 -8.22 8.44
N ARG A 572 21.79 -7.19 8.96
CA ARG A 572 21.38 -7.09 10.39
C ARG A 572 20.42 -8.22 10.77
N ILE A 573 19.32 -8.37 10.04
CA ILE A 573 18.31 -9.41 10.31
C ILE A 573 18.91 -10.80 10.17
N GLY A 574 19.78 -10.99 9.18
CA GLY A 574 20.43 -12.28 8.93
C GLY A 574 21.37 -12.74 10.06
N GLN A 575 21.92 -11.83 10.85
CA GLN A 575 22.89 -12.14 11.90
C GLN A 575 22.35 -12.01 13.33
N LEU A 576 21.15 -11.42 13.53
CA LEU A 576 20.54 -11.37 14.85
C LEU A 576 20.34 -12.79 15.42
N PRO A 577 20.70 -13.02 16.69
CA PRO A 577 20.55 -14.36 17.28
C PRO A 577 19.08 -14.77 17.44
N LYS A 578 18.18 -13.80 17.56
CA LYS A 578 16.73 -13.98 17.71
C LYS A 578 16.00 -12.79 17.10
N LEU A 579 14.85 -13.03 16.47
CA LEU A 579 13.91 -12.02 15.98
C LEU A 579 12.65 -11.92 16.83
#